data_ffc7e7a78d487d33728e99b58e6367a6
#
_entry.id   ffc7e7a78d487d33728e99b58e6367a6
#
_cell.length_a   1.000
_cell.length_b   1.000
_cell.length_c   1.000
_cell.angle_alpha   90.00
_cell.angle_beta   90.00
_cell.angle_gamma   90.00
#
_symmetry.space_group_name_H-M   'P 1'
#
loop_
_entity.id
_entity.type
_entity.pdbx_description
1 polymer ?
#
loop_
_entity_poly.entity_id
_entity_poly.type
_entity_poly.pdbx_seq_one_letter_code
_entity_poly.pdbx_strand_id
1 'polypeptide(L)'
;MWVLVENGRLIFKADVQADTPDVIYLEGVYVSPAERGTGVGRRCLTQLSQNLMTRTKAVCVLVNEENERAHAFYRLCGYKLRGVYDTIFLAQQNN
;
A
#
# COMPACT_ATOMS: atom_id res chain seq x y z
N MET A 1 1.64 -8.73 -9.69
CA MET A 1 0.42 -8.23 -9.01
C MET A 1 0.11 -9.09 -7.80
N TRP A 2 -0.15 -8.46 -6.68
CA TRP A 2 -0.56 -9.14 -5.45
C TRP A 2 -2.07 -9.07 -5.33
N VAL A 3 -2.71 -10.22 -5.08
CA VAL A 3 -4.17 -10.28 -4.99
C VAL A 3 -4.61 -11.15 -3.83
N LEU A 4 -5.73 -10.78 -3.22
CA LEU A 4 -6.51 -11.63 -2.33
C LEU A 4 -7.88 -11.83 -2.97
N VAL A 5 -8.24 -13.09 -3.21
CA VAL A 5 -9.53 -13.47 -3.79
C VAL A 5 -10.23 -14.41 -2.81
N GLU A 6 -11.48 -14.12 -2.49
CA GLU A 6 -12.32 -14.97 -1.63
C GLU A 6 -13.66 -15.21 -2.32
N ASN A 7 -14.07 -16.47 -2.40
CA ASN A 7 -15.34 -16.88 -3.01
C ASN A 7 -15.51 -16.32 -4.43
N GLY A 8 -14.42 -16.31 -5.21
CA GLY A 8 -14.43 -15.82 -6.58
C GLY A 8 -14.46 -14.30 -6.70
N ARG A 9 -14.39 -13.54 -5.59
CA ARG A 9 -14.38 -12.08 -5.62
C ARG A 9 -13.00 -11.53 -5.31
N LEU A 10 -12.59 -10.50 -6.04
CA LEU A 10 -11.37 -9.76 -5.75
C LEU A 10 -11.60 -8.88 -4.52
N ILE A 11 -10.85 -9.12 -3.46
CA ILE A 11 -10.94 -8.37 -2.20
C ILE A 11 -9.90 -7.28 -2.14
N PHE A 12 -8.66 -7.60 -2.54
CA PHE A 12 -7.52 -6.68 -2.46
C PHE A 12 -6.58 -6.94 -3.61
N LYS A 13 -6.00 -5.87 -4.15
CA LYS A 13 -4.88 -6.00 -5.07
C LYS A 13 -3.89 -4.84 -4.91
N ALA A 14 -2.65 -5.10 -5.28
CA ALA A 14 -1.60 -4.09 -5.39
C ALA A 14 -0.62 -4.51 -6.47
N ASP A 15 -0.19 -3.56 -7.28
CA ASP A 15 0.78 -3.81 -8.35
C ASP A 15 2.15 -3.29 -7.93
N VAL A 16 3.19 -4.08 -8.20
CA VAL A 16 4.56 -3.65 -8.01
C VAL A 16 5.02 -2.96 -9.28
N GLN A 17 5.28 -1.66 -9.20
CA GLN A 17 5.65 -0.85 -10.36
C GLN A 17 7.16 -0.81 -10.57
N ALA A 18 7.91 -0.73 -9.48
CA ALA A 18 9.36 -0.80 -9.51
C ALA A 18 9.84 -1.57 -8.29
N ASP A 19 10.87 -2.37 -8.46
CA ASP A 19 11.35 -3.29 -7.44
C ASP A 19 12.88 -3.26 -7.40
N THR A 20 13.41 -2.57 -6.40
CA THR A 20 14.86 -2.44 -6.18
C THR A 20 15.20 -2.76 -4.72
N PRO A 21 16.48 -3.02 -4.41
CA PRO A 21 16.89 -3.22 -3.01
C PRO A 21 16.67 -2.01 -2.11
N ASP A 22 16.61 -0.81 -2.68
CA ASP A 22 16.43 0.42 -1.90
C ASP A 22 14.96 0.77 -1.71
N VAL A 23 14.13 0.53 -2.73
CA VAL A 23 12.72 0.92 -2.69
C VAL A 23 11.89 0.05 -3.63
N ILE A 24 10.68 -0.24 -3.19
CA ILE A 24 9.64 -0.85 -4.03
C ILE A 24 8.50 0.15 -4.12
N TYR A 25 8.05 0.42 -5.34
CA TYR A 25 6.90 1.28 -5.59
C TYR A 25 5.67 0.43 -5.84
N LEU A 26 4.61 0.68 -5.09
CA LEU A 26 3.30 0.07 -5.29
C LEU A 26 2.38 1.04 -6.02
N GLU A 27 1.54 0.49 -6.87
CA GLU A 27 0.53 1.22 -7.62
C GLU A 27 -0.76 0.41 -7.68
N GLY A 28 -1.88 1.08 -7.93
CA GLY A 28 -3.15 0.41 -8.13
C GLY A 28 -3.61 -0.39 -6.92
N VAL A 29 -3.34 0.11 -5.72
CA VAL A 29 -3.85 -0.52 -4.50
C VAL A 29 -5.37 -0.41 -4.48
N TYR A 30 -6.04 -1.55 -4.37
CA TYR A 30 -7.48 -1.64 -4.44
C TYR A 30 -8.01 -2.50 -3.30
N VAL A 31 -9.07 -2.03 -2.68
CA VAL A 31 -9.85 -2.78 -1.68
C VAL A 31 -11.29 -2.81 -2.16
N SER A 32 -11.89 -3.99 -2.19
CA SER A 32 -13.29 -4.14 -2.59
C SER A 32 -14.18 -3.20 -1.77
N PRO A 33 -15.12 -2.47 -2.39
CA PRO A 33 -16.02 -1.59 -1.66
C PRO A 33 -16.78 -2.28 -0.54
N ALA A 34 -17.15 -3.56 -0.73
CA ALA A 34 -17.85 -4.33 0.28
C ALA A 34 -17.01 -4.61 1.53
N GLU A 35 -15.68 -4.55 1.39
CA GLU A 35 -14.74 -4.83 2.48
C GLU A 35 -14.14 -3.57 3.10
N ARG A 36 -14.48 -2.39 2.57
CA ARG A 36 -13.99 -1.13 3.13
C ARG A 36 -14.58 -0.91 4.50
N GLY A 37 -13.73 -0.47 5.44
CA GLY A 37 -14.14 -0.27 6.82
C GLY A 37 -14.09 -1.53 7.69
N THR A 38 -13.80 -2.70 7.12
CA THR A 38 -13.70 -3.96 7.87
C THR A 38 -12.31 -4.25 8.43
N GLY A 39 -11.29 -3.49 7.98
CA GLY A 39 -9.90 -3.72 8.34
C GLY A 39 -9.16 -4.71 7.43
N VAL A 40 -9.84 -5.31 6.45
CA VAL A 40 -9.22 -6.27 5.54
C VAL A 40 -8.13 -5.61 4.70
N GLY A 41 -8.42 -4.44 4.12
CA GLY A 41 -7.44 -3.72 3.31
C GLY A 41 -6.20 -3.35 4.10
N ARG A 42 -6.39 -2.87 5.33
CA ARG A 42 -5.28 -2.53 6.22
C ARG A 42 -4.41 -3.74 6.53
N ARG A 43 -5.02 -4.87 6.85
CA ARG A 43 -4.28 -6.12 7.13
C ARG A 43 -3.51 -6.58 5.91
N CYS A 44 -4.16 -6.57 4.74
CA CYS A 44 -3.52 -7.00 3.49
C CYS A 44 -2.32 -6.12 3.14
N LEU A 45 -2.48 -4.81 3.18
CA LEU A 45 -1.40 -3.89 2.85
C LEU A 45 -0.26 -3.97 3.88
N THR A 46 -0.59 -4.11 5.16
CA THR A 46 0.41 -4.25 6.21
C THR A 46 1.23 -5.53 6.01
N GLN A 47 0.58 -6.65 5.75
CA GLN A 47 1.27 -7.92 5.50
C GLN A 47 2.11 -7.86 4.24
N LEU A 48 1.59 -7.29 3.17
CA LEU A 48 2.32 -7.12 1.93
C LEU A 48 3.57 -6.25 2.15
N SER A 49 3.41 -5.13 2.83
CA SER A 49 4.52 -4.22 3.11
C SER A 49 5.61 -4.89 3.94
N GLN A 50 5.23 -5.64 4.98
CA GLN A 50 6.17 -6.40 5.79
C GLN A 50 6.93 -7.45 4.96
N ASN A 51 6.21 -8.15 4.08
CA ASN A 51 6.82 -9.12 3.19
C ASN A 51 7.82 -8.46 2.24
N LEU A 52 7.44 -7.36 1.61
CA LEU A 52 8.31 -6.62 0.69
C LEU A 52 9.54 -6.06 1.39
N MET A 53 9.40 -5.60 2.64
CA MET A 53 10.51 -5.04 3.40
C MET A 53 11.55 -6.07 3.85
N THR A 54 11.31 -7.35 3.60
CA THR A 54 12.37 -8.36 3.77
C THR A 54 13.44 -8.28 2.70
N ARG A 55 13.16 -7.61 1.56
CA ARG A 55 14.07 -7.50 0.43
C ARG A 55 14.29 -6.07 -0.08
N THR A 56 13.71 -5.08 0.60
CA THR A 56 13.91 -3.67 0.26
C THR A 56 13.95 -2.84 1.54
N LYS A 57 14.49 -1.63 1.46
CA LYS A 57 14.59 -0.72 2.61
C LYS A 57 13.32 0.08 2.82
N ALA A 58 12.55 0.31 1.76
CA ALA A 58 11.37 1.15 1.82
C ALA A 58 10.33 0.71 0.80
N VAL A 59 9.05 0.93 1.14
CA VAL A 59 7.93 0.73 0.23
C VAL A 59 7.23 2.07 0.06
N CYS A 60 7.07 2.50 -1.18
CA CYS A 60 6.40 3.75 -1.53
C CYS A 60 5.09 3.49 -2.23
N VAL A 61 4.11 4.36 -1.97
CA VAL A 61 2.83 4.36 -2.69
C VAL A 61 2.60 5.77 -3.20
N LEU A 62 2.31 5.90 -4.49
CA LEU A 62 1.91 7.18 -5.08
C LEU A 62 0.40 7.32 -4.98
N VAL A 63 -0.05 8.46 -4.50
CA VAL A 63 -1.46 8.73 -4.27
C VAL A 63 -1.80 10.11 -4.81
N ASN A 64 -2.96 10.23 -5.45
CA ASN A 64 -3.45 11.52 -5.90
C ASN A 64 -3.63 12.45 -4.69
N GLU A 65 -3.12 13.68 -4.81
CA GLU A 65 -3.17 14.67 -3.74
C GLU A 65 -4.58 14.94 -3.23
N GLU A 66 -5.58 14.85 -4.10
CA GLU A 66 -6.97 15.13 -3.75
C GLU A 66 -7.68 13.94 -3.10
N ASN A 67 -7.06 12.77 -3.09
CA ASN A 67 -7.67 11.56 -2.56
C ASN A 67 -7.45 11.44 -1.06
N GLU A 68 -8.22 12.21 -0.28
CA GLU A 68 -8.09 12.25 1.17
C GLU A 68 -8.38 10.90 1.85
N ARG A 69 -9.29 10.13 1.28
CA ARG A 69 -9.61 8.80 1.82
C ARG A 69 -8.41 7.86 1.72
N ALA A 70 -7.72 7.87 0.61
CA ALA A 70 -6.50 7.08 0.44
C ALA A 70 -5.40 7.55 1.38
N HIS A 71 -5.24 8.85 1.56
CA HIS A 71 -4.27 9.42 2.50
C HIS A 71 -4.50 8.88 3.91
N ALA A 72 -5.75 8.93 4.39
CA ALA A 72 -6.10 8.43 5.71
C ALA A 72 -5.82 6.93 5.82
N PHE A 73 -6.15 6.17 4.78
CA PHE A 73 -5.90 4.73 4.74
C PHE A 73 -4.41 4.40 4.87
N TYR A 74 -3.55 5.07 4.09
CA TYR A 74 -2.10 4.80 4.15
C TYR A 74 -1.50 5.20 5.49
N ARG A 75 -1.98 6.28 6.11
CA ARG A 75 -1.55 6.64 7.47
C ARG A 75 -1.92 5.57 8.49
N LEU A 76 -3.12 5.01 8.39
CA LEU A 76 -3.53 3.90 9.26
C LEU A 76 -2.67 2.67 9.08
N CYS A 77 -2.14 2.46 7.88
CA CYS A 77 -1.25 1.33 7.58
C CYS A 77 0.20 1.58 8.01
N GLY A 78 0.49 2.72 8.62
CA GLY A 78 1.82 3.06 9.09
C GLY A 78 2.70 3.77 8.08
N TYR A 79 2.15 4.17 6.95
CA TYR A 79 2.87 4.94 5.95
C TYR A 79 2.95 6.41 6.35
N LYS A 80 4.05 7.06 6.02
CA LYS A 80 4.25 8.48 6.27
C LYS A 80 4.28 9.24 4.96
N LEU A 81 3.61 10.38 4.94
CA LEU A 81 3.61 11.26 3.78
C LEU A 81 5.01 11.81 3.53
N ARG A 82 5.48 11.69 2.29
CA ARG A 82 6.75 12.25 1.80
C ARG A 82 6.50 12.88 0.43
N GLY A 83 7.22 13.90 0.12
CA GLY A 83 7.12 14.57 -1.17
C GLY A 83 6.31 15.85 -1.14
N VAL A 84 6.63 16.73 -2.09
CA VAL A 84 6.08 18.10 -2.15
C VAL A 84 5.17 18.29 -3.36
N TYR A 85 5.48 17.63 -4.48
CA TYR A 85 4.73 17.79 -5.73
C TYR A 85 3.75 16.67 -5.98
N ASP A 86 4.18 15.43 -5.68
CA ASP A 86 3.32 14.27 -5.75
C ASP A 86 3.14 13.72 -4.35
N THR A 87 1.96 13.23 -4.06
CA THR A 87 1.68 12.64 -2.76
C THR A 87 2.29 11.25 -2.71
N ILE A 88 3.39 11.11 -1.98
CA ILE A 88 4.11 9.85 -1.81
C ILE A 88 4.01 9.42 -0.36
N PHE A 89 3.50 8.22 -0.14
CA PHE A 89 3.51 7.59 1.18
C PHE A 89 4.61 6.55 1.25
N LEU A 90 5.34 6.56 2.35
CA LEU A 90 6.54 5.75 2.54
C LEU A 90 6.42 4.95 3.82
N ALA A 91 6.67 3.65 3.72
CA ALA A 91 6.94 2.78 4.86
C ALA A 91 8.41 2.38 4.81
N GLN A 92 9.10 2.51 5.94
CA GLN A 92 10.51 2.18 6.05
C GLN A 92 10.72 1.16 7.15
N GLN A 93 11.77 0.37 6.99
CA GLN A 93 12.20 -0.51 8.07
C GLN A 93 12.67 0.32 9.26
N ASN A 94 12.24 -0.09 10.45
CA ASN A 94 12.77 0.45 11.68
C ASN A 94 14.00 -0.37 12.07
N ASN A 95 15.11 0.32 12.18
CA ASN A 95 16.35 -0.28 12.65
C ASN A 95 16.53 0.01 14.13
#